data_6d50e8763b7cbc2c49f57ffbc5caa964
#
_entry.id   6d50e8763b7cbc2c49f57ffbc5caa964
#
_cell.length_a   1.000
_cell.length_b   1.000
_cell.length_c   1.000
_cell.angle_alpha   90.00
_cell.angle_beta   90.00
_cell.angle_gamma   90.00
#
_symmetry.space_group_name_H-M   'P 1'
#
loop_
_entity.id
_entity.type
_entity.pdbx_description
1 polymer ?
#
loop_
_entity_poly.entity_id
_entity_poly.type
_entity_poly.pdbx_seq_one_letter_code
_entity_poly.pdbx_strand_id
1 'polypeptide(L)'
;ECIVSKQIESNFFNIEYYFNILNEKIIFIIDTYYKALATTNFISKYYLLYTIIELIEGEFQKFIVVNKVLNKEVLKKIKENSKLMLLEEKQDNTVIEKVLEHIGKISGFTIESRAEKLEKILEEVFNFSKKEKNGVEFLIDIQFCKKIIAIRNSLFHGKIKDKKEIKIYSFKLLTLVEAIVTNVNKLEKFNM
;
A
#
# COMPACT_ATOMS: atom_id res chain seq x y z
N GLU A 1 -22.53 20.35 25.65
CA GLU A 1 -22.33 21.09 24.39
C GLU A 1 -20.99 21.81 24.31
N CYS A 2 -20.43 22.27 25.43
CA CYS A 2 -19.21 23.09 25.41
C CYS A 2 -17.88 22.31 25.28
N ILE A 3 -17.86 21.00 25.52
CA ILE A 3 -16.63 20.19 25.54
C ILE A 3 -16.27 19.72 24.13
N VAL A 4 -17.28 19.40 23.30
CA VAL A 4 -17.04 18.92 21.92
C VAL A 4 -16.55 20.05 21.02
N SER A 5 -17.05 21.27 21.18
CA SER A 5 -16.58 22.43 20.40
C SER A 5 -15.15 22.82 20.73
N LYS A 6 -14.74 22.77 22.01
CA LYS A 6 -13.35 23.08 22.40
C LYS A 6 -12.33 22.04 21.90
N GLN A 7 -12.70 20.76 21.82
CA GLN A 7 -11.83 19.73 21.27
C GLN A 7 -11.67 19.85 19.73
N ILE A 8 -12.72 20.27 19.04
CA ILE A 8 -12.67 20.52 17.58
C ILE A 8 -11.79 21.74 17.29
N GLU A 9 -11.95 22.84 18.02
CA GLU A 9 -11.14 24.04 17.81
C GLU A 9 -9.65 23.81 18.13
N SER A 10 -9.31 23.07 19.18
CA SER A 10 -7.90 22.77 19.49
C SER A 10 -7.22 21.87 18.44
N ASN A 11 -7.97 20.97 17.81
CA ASN A 11 -7.45 20.11 16.74
C ASN A 11 -7.31 20.87 15.41
N PHE A 12 -8.16 21.84 15.10
CA PHE A 12 -8.04 22.70 13.92
C PHE A 12 -6.81 23.60 13.99
N PHE A 13 -6.50 24.20 15.13
CA PHE A 13 -5.30 25.02 15.29
C PHE A 13 -3.99 24.26 15.11
N ASN A 14 -3.94 23.02 15.52
CA ASN A 14 -2.77 22.15 15.25
C ASN A 14 -2.62 21.78 13.76
N ILE A 15 -3.69 21.67 13.02
CA ILE A 15 -3.66 21.32 11.59
C ILE A 15 -3.00 22.42 10.76
N GLU A 16 -3.33 23.72 10.95
CA GLU A 16 -2.70 24.83 10.24
C GLU A 16 -1.19 24.94 10.51
N TYR A 17 -0.76 24.68 11.74
CA TYR A 17 0.67 24.68 12.07
C TYR A 17 1.41 23.54 11.37
N TYR A 18 0.80 22.37 11.25
CA TYR A 18 1.36 21.20 10.55
C TYR A 18 1.35 21.37 9.02
N PHE A 19 0.38 22.06 8.43
CA PHE A 19 0.32 22.28 6.97
C PHE A 19 1.53 23.03 6.41
N ASN A 20 2.17 23.87 7.19
CA ASN A 20 3.38 24.60 6.80
C ASN A 20 4.67 23.78 6.87
N ILE A 21 4.64 22.59 7.46
CA ILE A 21 5.81 21.72 7.68
C ILE A 21 5.65 20.36 6.97
N LEU A 22 4.42 20.04 6.53
CA LEU A 22 4.10 18.72 6.01
C LEU A 22 4.52 18.55 4.54
N ASN A 23 5.17 17.42 4.28
CA ASN A 23 5.44 16.93 2.93
C ASN A 23 4.13 16.79 2.13
N GLU A 24 4.17 17.07 0.83
CA GLU A 24 3.04 16.98 -0.10
C GLU A 24 2.29 15.63 -0.02
N LYS A 25 2.99 14.54 0.29
CA LYS A 25 2.40 13.20 0.45
C LYS A 25 1.51 13.12 1.70
N ILE A 26 1.90 13.75 2.79
CA ILE A 26 1.10 13.79 4.01
C ILE A 26 -0.14 14.64 3.79
N ILE A 27 0.01 15.79 3.12
CA ILE A 27 -1.11 16.64 2.73
C ILE A 27 -2.09 15.85 1.86
N PHE A 28 -1.59 15.11 0.87
CA PHE A 28 -2.40 14.25 0.01
C PHE A 28 -3.16 13.18 0.81
N ILE A 29 -2.52 12.53 1.77
CA ILE A 29 -3.17 11.52 2.65
C ILE A 29 -4.31 12.15 3.42
N ILE A 30 -4.07 13.31 4.06
CA ILE A 30 -5.06 14.01 4.88
C ILE A 30 -6.24 14.47 4.01
N ASP A 31 -5.99 15.12 2.88
CA ASP A 31 -7.01 15.60 1.95
C ASP A 31 -7.85 14.43 1.41
N THR A 32 -7.20 13.34 1.00
CA THR A 32 -7.87 12.14 0.49
C THR A 32 -8.72 11.48 1.58
N TYR A 33 -8.24 11.45 2.82
CA TYR A 33 -9.01 10.94 3.96
C TYR A 33 -10.28 11.77 4.22
N TYR A 34 -10.17 13.10 4.24
CA TYR A 34 -11.34 13.97 4.39
C TYR A 34 -12.33 13.84 3.25
N LYS A 35 -11.88 13.71 2.00
CA LYS A 35 -12.73 13.39 0.85
C LYS A 35 -13.45 12.05 1.02
N ALA A 36 -12.77 11.04 1.56
CA ALA A 36 -13.39 9.75 1.86
C ALA A 36 -14.45 9.86 2.97
N LEU A 37 -14.22 10.67 4.00
CA LEU A 37 -15.23 10.94 5.05
C LEU A 37 -16.49 11.59 4.47
N ALA A 38 -16.32 12.60 3.63
CA ALA A 38 -17.43 13.34 3.00
C ALA A 38 -18.22 12.50 1.99
N THR A 39 -17.63 11.43 1.46
CA THR A 39 -18.26 10.59 0.42
C THR A 39 -19.27 9.63 1.03
N THR A 40 -20.53 9.70 0.54
CA THR A 40 -21.61 8.78 0.93
C THR A 40 -21.57 7.45 0.16
N ASN A 41 -21.06 7.46 -1.06
CA ASN A 41 -20.90 6.26 -1.88
C ASN A 41 -19.76 5.40 -1.36
N PHE A 42 -20.07 4.20 -0.88
CA PHE A 42 -19.08 3.31 -0.27
C PHE A 42 -18.03 2.75 -1.26
N ILE A 43 -18.35 2.67 -2.57
CA ILE A 43 -17.37 2.27 -3.59
C ILE A 43 -16.34 3.38 -3.77
N SER A 44 -16.80 4.63 -3.95
CA SER A 44 -15.91 5.80 -4.04
C SER A 44 -15.09 5.98 -2.76
N LYS A 45 -15.72 5.80 -1.60
CA LYS A 45 -15.06 5.80 -0.29
C LYS A 45 -13.95 4.74 -0.23
N TYR A 46 -14.24 3.53 -0.69
CA TYR A 46 -13.27 2.44 -0.75
C TYR A 46 -12.05 2.82 -1.59
N TYR A 47 -12.27 3.37 -2.80
CA TYR A 47 -11.19 3.82 -3.69
C TYR A 47 -10.31 4.88 -3.03
N LEU A 48 -10.90 5.92 -2.46
CA LEU A 48 -10.15 7.00 -1.80
C LEU A 48 -9.29 6.46 -0.65
N LEU A 49 -9.86 5.61 0.20
CA LEU A 49 -9.13 5.01 1.31
C LEU A 49 -8.03 4.06 0.80
N TYR A 50 -8.31 3.28 -0.24
CA TYR A 50 -7.32 2.36 -0.80
C TYR A 50 -6.17 3.10 -1.49
N THR A 51 -6.40 4.26 -2.10
CA THR A 51 -5.35 5.12 -2.66
C THR A 51 -4.33 5.52 -1.58
N ILE A 52 -4.78 5.80 -0.36
CA ILE A 52 -3.87 6.06 0.78
C ILE A 52 -3.03 4.82 1.09
N ILE A 53 -3.64 3.62 1.09
CA ILE A 53 -2.91 2.37 1.31
C ILE A 53 -1.86 2.12 0.21
N GLU A 54 -2.20 2.39 -1.06
CA GLU A 54 -1.24 2.26 -2.18
C GLU A 54 -0.05 3.23 -2.05
N LEU A 55 -0.30 4.47 -1.61
CA LEU A 55 0.77 5.42 -1.35
C LEU A 55 1.69 4.94 -0.21
N ILE A 56 1.10 4.46 0.88
CA ILE A 56 1.83 3.91 2.01
C ILE A 56 2.65 2.69 1.58
N GLU A 57 2.06 1.76 0.84
CA GLU A 57 2.75 0.59 0.31
C GLU A 57 3.98 1.00 -0.52
N GLY A 58 3.81 1.97 -1.43
CA GLY A 58 4.90 2.45 -2.28
C GLY A 58 6.04 3.11 -1.51
N GLU A 59 5.71 3.97 -0.54
CA GLU A 59 6.71 4.75 0.20
C GLU A 59 7.41 3.94 1.29
N PHE A 60 6.68 3.05 1.96
CA PHE A 60 7.21 2.33 3.11
C PHE A 60 7.82 0.97 2.77
N GLN A 61 7.71 0.49 1.54
CA GLN A 61 8.36 -0.75 1.10
C GLN A 61 9.87 -0.76 1.34
N LYS A 62 10.52 0.40 1.34
CA LYS A 62 11.96 0.55 1.62
C LYS A 62 12.35 0.26 3.06
N PHE A 63 11.40 0.28 4.00
CA PHE A 63 11.63 0.08 5.43
C PHE A 63 11.40 -1.36 5.90
N ILE A 64 10.89 -2.24 5.03
CA ILE A 64 10.69 -3.64 5.34
C ILE A 64 11.73 -4.51 4.64
N VAL A 65 12.09 -5.62 5.28
CA VAL A 65 12.98 -6.61 4.67
C VAL A 65 12.14 -7.52 3.76
N VAL A 66 12.48 -7.52 2.47
CA VAL A 66 11.88 -8.42 1.48
C VAL A 66 12.97 -9.30 0.85
N ASN A 67 12.67 -10.58 0.68
CA ASN A 67 13.59 -11.54 0.11
C ASN A 67 13.43 -11.59 -1.41
N LYS A 68 14.51 -11.44 -2.16
CA LYS A 68 14.49 -11.58 -3.61
C LYS A 68 14.44 -13.05 -3.99
N VAL A 69 13.68 -13.36 -5.05
CA VAL A 69 13.59 -14.73 -5.60
C VAL A 69 14.96 -15.23 -6.04
N LEU A 70 15.77 -14.35 -6.64
CA LEU A 70 17.13 -14.67 -7.06
C LEU A 70 18.11 -13.65 -6.49
N ASN A 71 19.25 -14.15 -5.98
CA ASN A 71 20.36 -13.27 -5.66
C ASN A 71 21.09 -12.79 -6.94
N LYS A 72 21.87 -11.72 -6.82
CA LYS A 72 22.55 -11.10 -7.97
C LYS A 72 23.50 -12.06 -8.70
N GLU A 73 24.18 -12.95 -7.98
CA GLU A 73 25.15 -13.90 -8.58
C GLU A 73 24.45 -14.97 -9.42
N VAL A 74 23.37 -15.55 -8.88
CA VAL A 74 22.56 -16.54 -9.60
C VAL A 74 21.95 -15.90 -10.84
N LEU A 75 21.42 -14.68 -10.73
CA LEU A 75 20.86 -13.96 -11.87
C LEU A 75 21.90 -13.71 -12.95
N LYS A 76 23.14 -13.34 -12.58
CA LYS A 76 24.24 -13.15 -13.52
C LYS A 76 24.57 -14.43 -14.27
N LYS A 77 24.70 -15.56 -13.57
CA LYS A 77 24.93 -16.88 -14.18
C LYS A 77 23.81 -17.29 -15.14
N ILE A 78 22.55 -17.04 -14.75
CA ILE A 78 21.38 -17.33 -15.63
C ILE A 78 21.49 -16.50 -16.92
N LYS A 79 21.79 -15.21 -16.83
CA LYS A 79 21.95 -14.35 -18.00
C LYS A 79 23.08 -14.81 -18.92
N GLU A 80 24.25 -15.12 -18.36
CA GLU A 80 25.42 -15.60 -19.12
C GLU A 80 25.12 -16.91 -19.84
N ASN A 81 24.55 -17.90 -19.14
CA ASN A 81 24.19 -19.18 -19.73
C ASN A 81 23.08 -19.04 -20.78
N SER A 82 22.06 -18.22 -20.52
CA SER A 82 21.00 -17.97 -21.52
C SER A 82 21.54 -17.31 -22.76
N LYS A 83 22.50 -16.38 -22.63
CA LYS A 83 23.15 -15.73 -23.77
C LYS A 83 23.93 -16.74 -24.60
N LEU A 84 24.74 -17.59 -23.99
CA LEU A 84 25.51 -18.63 -24.68
C LEU A 84 24.59 -19.59 -25.45
N MET A 85 23.55 -20.08 -24.79
CA MET A 85 22.57 -20.99 -25.39
C MET A 85 21.87 -20.38 -26.61
N LEU A 86 21.45 -19.09 -26.51
CA LEU A 86 20.80 -18.40 -27.63
C LEU A 86 21.76 -18.14 -28.79
N LEU A 87 23.05 -17.92 -28.53
CA LEU A 87 24.09 -17.79 -29.56
C LEU A 87 24.36 -19.13 -30.25
N GLU A 88 24.42 -20.23 -29.51
CA GLU A 88 24.56 -21.58 -30.07
C GLU A 88 23.38 -21.94 -30.98
N GLU A 89 22.15 -21.53 -30.60
CA GLU A 89 20.95 -21.69 -31.41
C GLU A 89 20.83 -20.68 -32.56
N LYS A 90 21.86 -19.88 -32.80
CA LYS A 90 21.95 -18.86 -33.88
C LYS A 90 20.78 -17.84 -33.84
N GLN A 91 20.30 -17.49 -32.64
CA GLN A 91 19.28 -16.48 -32.51
C GLN A 91 19.79 -15.07 -32.84
N ASP A 92 18.89 -14.24 -33.38
CA ASP A 92 19.18 -12.84 -33.68
C ASP A 92 19.55 -12.05 -32.40
N ASN A 93 20.46 -11.10 -32.51
CA ASN A 93 20.90 -10.25 -31.39
C ASN A 93 19.73 -9.53 -30.74
N THR A 94 18.74 -9.11 -31.52
CA THR A 94 17.52 -8.44 -30.98
C THR A 94 16.70 -9.38 -30.10
N VAL A 95 16.65 -10.67 -30.43
CA VAL A 95 15.97 -11.70 -29.63
C VAL A 95 16.75 -11.92 -28.32
N ILE A 96 18.09 -12.04 -28.46
CA ILE A 96 18.97 -12.23 -27.30
C ILE A 96 18.82 -11.07 -26.30
N GLU A 97 18.86 -9.83 -26.78
CA GLU A 97 18.71 -8.65 -25.91
C GLU A 97 17.35 -8.62 -25.19
N LYS A 98 16.25 -8.89 -25.90
CA LYS A 98 14.91 -8.97 -25.30
C LYS A 98 14.82 -10.05 -24.23
N VAL A 99 15.34 -11.25 -24.48
CA VAL A 99 15.33 -12.34 -23.49
C VAL A 99 16.14 -11.95 -22.26
N LEU A 100 17.35 -11.39 -22.43
CA LEU A 100 18.19 -10.94 -21.33
C LEU A 100 17.55 -9.79 -20.52
N GLU A 101 16.81 -8.90 -21.18
CA GLU A 101 16.02 -7.86 -20.51
C GLU A 101 14.92 -8.48 -19.63
N HIS A 102 14.17 -9.46 -20.16
CA HIS A 102 13.13 -10.15 -19.39
C HIS A 102 13.69 -10.91 -18.20
N ILE A 103 14.81 -11.62 -18.39
CA ILE A 103 15.54 -12.26 -17.26
C ILE A 103 15.97 -11.20 -16.25
N GLY A 104 16.38 -10.00 -16.70
CA GLY A 104 16.71 -8.88 -15.83
C GLY A 104 15.56 -8.43 -14.93
N LYS A 105 14.32 -8.48 -15.40
CA LYS A 105 13.12 -8.10 -14.64
C LYS A 105 12.87 -9.03 -13.46
N ILE A 106 13.31 -10.29 -13.51
CA ILE A 106 13.20 -11.26 -12.40
C ILE A 106 13.96 -10.77 -11.16
N SER A 107 15.00 -9.94 -11.32
CA SER A 107 15.75 -9.38 -10.19
C SER A 107 14.90 -8.52 -9.27
N GLY A 108 13.79 -7.98 -9.76
CA GLY A 108 12.82 -7.21 -8.97
C GLY A 108 11.78 -8.07 -8.25
N PHE A 109 11.70 -9.36 -8.57
CA PHE A 109 10.73 -10.25 -7.95
C PHE A 109 11.16 -10.60 -6.53
N THR A 110 10.20 -10.57 -5.63
CA THR A 110 10.36 -10.94 -4.24
C THR A 110 9.60 -12.23 -3.96
N ILE A 111 10.03 -12.96 -2.95
CA ILE A 111 9.32 -14.18 -2.49
C ILE A 111 7.97 -13.78 -1.92
N GLU A 112 7.95 -12.65 -1.20
CA GLU A 112 6.72 -12.13 -0.60
C GLU A 112 5.76 -11.61 -1.66
N SER A 113 4.51 -12.02 -1.56
CA SER A 113 3.39 -11.45 -2.31
C SER A 113 3.15 -9.99 -1.91
N ARG A 114 2.38 -9.25 -2.72
CA ARG A 114 1.97 -7.88 -2.38
C ARG A 114 1.27 -7.80 -1.02
N ALA A 115 0.43 -8.79 -0.71
CA ALA A 115 -0.30 -8.82 0.56
C ALA A 115 0.62 -9.02 1.77
N GLU A 116 1.63 -9.88 1.65
CA GLU A 116 2.63 -10.10 2.70
C GLU A 116 3.49 -8.86 2.94
N LYS A 117 3.85 -8.14 1.87
CA LYS A 117 4.56 -6.87 2.02
C LYS A 117 3.72 -5.81 2.71
N LEU A 118 2.45 -5.68 2.33
CA LEU A 118 1.53 -4.75 2.98
C LEU A 118 1.34 -5.10 4.45
N GLU A 119 1.15 -6.38 4.79
CA GLU A 119 1.07 -6.83 6.18
C GLU A 119 2.30 -6.44 6.96
N LYS A 120 3.51 -6.73 6.45
CA LYS A 120 4.78 -6.33 7.08
C LYS A 120 4.86 -4.80 7.31
N ILE A 121 4.46 -3.99 6.33
CA ILE A 121 4.44 -2.53 6.49
C ILE A 121 3.51 -2.13 7.64
N LEU A 122 2.30 -2.68 7.66
CA LEU A 122 1.32 -2.35 8.70
C LEU A 122 1.78 -2.81 10.09
N GLU A 123 2.45 -3.94 10.19
CA GLU A 123 2.96 -4.48 11.44
C GLU A 123 4.27 -3.80 11.87
N GLU A 124 5.32 -3.83 11.04
CA GLU A 124 6.67 -3.41 11.42
C GLU A 124 6.81 -1.87 11.48
N VAL A 125 6.13 -1.14 10.57
CA VAL A 125 6.22 0.33 10.52
C VAL A 125 5.16 0.99 11.39
N PHE A 126 3.90 0.54 11.28
CA PHE A 126 2.76 1.15 11.98
C PHE A 126 2.38 0.45 13.28
N ASN A 127 2.91 -0.75 13.53
CA ASN A 127 2.62 -1.58 14.69
C ASN A 127 1.13 -1.91 14.82
N PHE A 128 0.48 -2.24 13.70
CA PHE A 128 -0.94 -2.56 13.61
C PHE A 128 -1.16 -4.06 13.40
N SER A 129 -1.52 -4.78 14.45
CA SER A 129 -2.01 -6.16 14.35
C SER A 129 -3.52 -6.26 14.52
N LYS A 130 -4.12 -5.31 15.29
CA LYS A 130 -5.56 -5.26 15.56
C LYS A 130 -6.07 -3.84 15.54
N LYS A 131 -7.34 -3.68 15.15
CA LYS A 131 -8.07 -2.43 15.26
C LYS A 131 -9.48 -2.67 15.77
N GLU A 132 -9.93 -1.75 16.62
CA GLU A 132 -11.27 -1.72 17.21
C GLU A 132 -11.97 -0.41 16.84
N LYS A 133 -13.22 -0.52 16.42
CA LYS A 133 -14.09 0.63 16.18
C LYS A 133 -15.52 0.30 16.60
N ASN A 134 -16.11 1.16 17.44
CA ASN A 134 -17.47 0.99 17.95
C ASN A 134 -17.71 -0.39 18.58
N GLY A 135 -16.73 -0.91 19.32
CA GLY A 135 -16.81 -2.24 19.93
C GLY A 135 -16.60 -3.41 18.98
N VAL A 136 -16.30 -3.15 17.69
CA VAL A 136 -16.01 -4.20 16.71
C VAL A 136 -14.51 -4.26 16.44
N GLU A 137 -13.90 -5.32 16.92
CA GLU A 137 -12.50 -5.63 16.70
C GLU A 137 -12.31 -6.42 15.39
N PHE A 138 -11.30 -6.09 14.61
CA PHE A 138 -10.87 -6.90 13.48
C PHE A 138 -9.35 -7.01 13.43
N LEU A 139 -8.89 -8.19 12.99
CA LEU A 139 -7.47 -8.47 12.83
C LEU A 139 -6.96 -7.86 11.51
N ILE A 140 -5.83 -7.17 11.59
CA ILE A 140 -5.05 -6.73 10.43
C ILE A 140 -3.96 -7.78 10.21
N ASP A 141 -4.24 -8.73 9.32
CA ASP A 141 -3.39 -9.87 8.98
C ASP A 141 -3.31 -10.05 7.46
N ILE A 142 -2.61 -11.09 7.05
CA ILE A 142 -2.45 -11.44 5.63
C ILE A 142 -3.79 -11.67 4.94
N GLN A 143 -4.81 -12.21 5.62
CA GLN A 143 -6.12 -12.44 5.02
C GLN A 143 -6.85 -11.12 4.78
N PHE A 144 -6.76 -10.20 5.72
CA PHE A 144 -7.26 -8.84 5.54
C PHE A 144 -6.56 -8.15 4.35
N CYS A 145 -5.23 -8.21 4.28
CA CYS A 145 -4.44 -7.61 3.19
C CYS A 145 -4.81 -8.22 1.82
N LYS A 146 -4.88 -9.56 1.73
CA LYS A 146 -5.34 -10.25 0.51
C LYS A 146 -6.72 -9.78 0.08
N LYS A 147 -7.63 -9.61 1.04
CA LYS A 147 -9.02 -9.26 0.76
C LYS A 147 -9.16 -7.84 0.25
N ILE A 148 -8.53 -6.86 0.88
CA ILE A 148 -8.58 -5.47 0.39
C ILE A 148 -7.96 -5.34 -1.01
N ILE A 149 -6.85 -6.03 -1.29
CA ILE A 149 -6.24 -6.06 -2.62
C ILE A 149 -7.19 -6.69 -3.65
N ALA A 150 -7.82 -7.82 -3.31
CA ALA A 150 -8.75 -8.51 -4.21
C ALA A 150 -9.99 -7.66 -4.53
N ILE A 151 -10.57 -6.97 -3.54
CA ILE A 151 -11.70 -6.05 -3.76
C ILE A 151 -11.28 -4.91 -4.68
N ARG A 152 -10.12 -4.27 -4.41
CA ARG A 152 -9.59 -3.20 -5.26
C ARG A 152 -9.45 -3.65 -6.71
N ASN A 153 -8.83 -4.80 -6.93
CA ASN A 153 -8.64 -5.35 -8.27
C ASN A 153 -9.97 -5.66 -8.95
N SER A 154 -10.93 -6.23 -8.22
CA SER A 154 -12.28 -6.50 -8.73
C SER A 154 -12.98 -5.21 -9.16
N LEU A 155 -12.92 -4.17 -8.34
CA LEU A 155 -13.50 -2.86 -8.64
C LEU A 155 -12.84 -2.20 -9.86
N PHE A 156 -11.50 -2.25 -9.95
CA PHE A 156 -10.74 -1.68 -11.07
C PHE A 156 -11.11 -2.33 -12.41
N HIS A 157 -11.39 -3.62 -12.41
CA HIS A 157 -11.85 -4.37 -13.60
C HIS A 157 -13.36 -4.31 -13.82
N GLY A 158 -14.09 -3.46 -13.09
CA GLY A 158 -15.55 -3.32 -13.22
C GLY A 158 -16.34 -4.55 -12.75
N LYS A 159 -15.72 -5.47 -12.00
CA LYS A 159 -16.33 -6.72 -11.52
C LYS A 159 -16.85 -6.54 -10.09
N ILE A 160 -17.99 -5.84 -9.96
CA ILE A 160 -18.65 -5.66 -8.65
C ILE A 160 -19.46 -6.92 -8.34
N LYS A 161 -18.90 -7.86 -7.60
CA LYS A 161 -19.58 -9.12 -7.25
C LYS A 161 -20.42 -9.01 -5.97
N ASP A 162 -19.91 -8.36 -4.92
CA ASP A 162 -20.60 -8.26 -3.64
C ASP A 162 -20.52 -6.85 -3.05
N LYS A 163 -21.64 -6.11 -3.16
CA LYS A 163 -21.76 -4.76 -2.61
C LYS A 163 -21.72 -4.72 -1.08
N LYS A 164 -22.21 -5.77 -0.40
CA LYS A 164 -22.21 -5.83 1.07
C LYS A 164 -20.78 -5.98 1.59
N GLU A 165 -20.01 -6.84 0.95
CA GLU A 165 -18.61 -7.03 1.29
C GLU A 165 -17.79 -5.75 1.09
N ILE A 166 -17.95 -5.06 -0.04
CA ILE A 166 -17.27 -3.79 -0.29
C ILE A 166 -17.61 -2.77 0.80
N LYS A 167 -18.88 -2.69 1.20
CA LYS A 167 -19.32 -1.81 2.30
C LYS A 167 -18.61 -2.15 3.62
N ILE A 168 -18.55 -3.42 4.00
CA ILE A 168 -17.87 -3.86 5.22
C ILE A 168 -16.39 -3.48 5.19
N TYR A 169 -15.70 -3.77 4.08
CA TYR A 169 -14.28 -3.46 3.96
C TYR A 169 -13.99 -1.97 3.78
N SER A 170 -14.93 -1.17 3.28
CA SER A 170 -14.78 0.29 3.29
C SER A 170 -14.76 0.84 4.72
N PHE A 171 -15.55 0.28 5.64
CA PHE A 171 -15.50 0.65 7.06
C PHE A 171 -14.21 0.19 7.74
N LYS A 172 -13.76 -1.05 7.46
CA LYS A 172 -12.48 -1.54 8.00
C LYS A 172 -11.30 -0.70 7.51
N LEU A 173 -11.27 -0.33 6.22
CA LEU A 173 -10.27 0.57 5.66
C LEU A 173 -10.34 1.96 6.30
N LEU A 174 -11.54 2.49 6.53
CA LEU A 174 -11.71 3.77 7.20
C LEU A 174 -11.05 3.75 8.58
N THR A 175 -11.33 2.72 9.38
CA THR A 175 -10.72 2.55 10.71
C THR A 175 -9.19 2.42 10.65
N LEU A 176 -8.66 1.68 9.66
CA LEU A 176 -7.22 1.54 9.47
C LEU A 176 -6.58 2.88 9.07
N VAL A 177 -7.15 3.56 8.06
CA VAL A 177 -6.61 4.84 7.57
C VAL A 177 -6.71 5.93 8.63
N GLU A 178 -7.81 5.98 9.40
CA GLU A 178 -7.95 6.87 10.55
C GLU A 178 -6.81 6.67 11.55
N ALA A 179 -6.46 5.42 11.85
CA ALA A 179 -5.34 5.11 12.73
C ALA A 179 -3.98 5.50 12.15
N ILE A 180 -3.82 5.44 10.82
CA ILE A 180 -2.60 5.90 10.14
C ILE A 180 -2.51 7.42 10.22
N VAL A 181 -3.58 8.13 9.87
CA VAL A 181 -3.63 9.61 9.86
C VAL A 181 -3.42 10.19 11.27
N THR A 182 -3.95 9.54 12.30
CA THR A 182 -3.76 9.98 13.70
C THR A 182 -2.35 9.68 14.24
N ASN A 183 -1.55 8.88 13.54
CA ASN A 183 -0.20 8.50 13.94
C ASN A 183 0.86 9.32 13.18
N VAL A 184 0.76 10.66 13.25
CA VAL A 184 1.55 11.62 12.46
C VAL A 184 3.06 11.37 12.59
N ASN A 185 3.56 11.03 13.79
CA ASN A 185 4.97 10.77 14.05
C ASN A 185 5.54 9.63 13.18
N LYS A 186 4.70 8.71 12.74
CA LYS A 186 5.13 7.63 11.84
C LYS A 186 5.10 8.06 10.37
N LEU A 187 4.23 9.03 10.04
CA LEU A 187 4.17 9.63 8.72
C LEU A 187 5.38 10.56 8.46
N GLU A 188 6.06 11.06 9.48
CA GLU A 188 7.29 11.85 9.32
C GLU A 188 8.40 11.06 8.62
N LYS A 189 8.36 9.72 8.65
CA LYS A 189 9.24 8.86 7.84
C LYS A 189 9.10 9.05 6.33
N PHE A 190 8.05 9.74 5.85
CA PHE A 190 7.97 10.17 4.45
C PHE A 190 9.04 11.21 4.07
N ASN A 191 9.64 11.86 5.06
CA ASN A 191 10.66 12.89 4.86
C ASN A 191 12.08 12.31 4.78
N MET A 192 12.25 11.00 4.99
CA MET A 192 13.52 10.27 4.88
C MET A 192 13.61 9.56 3.53
#